data_7080a0b8459d2a181902b71f2729213e
#
_entry.id   7080a0b8459d2a181902b71f2729213e
#
_cell.length_a   1.000
_cell.length_b   1.000
_cell.length_c   1.000
_cell.angle_alpha   90.00
_cell.angle_beta   90.00
_cell.angle_gamma   90.00
#
_symmetry.space_group_name_H-M   'P 1'
#
loop_
_entity.id
_entity.type
_entity.pdbx_description
1 polymer ?
#
loop_
_entity_poly.entity_id
_entity_poly.type
_entity_poly.pdbx_seq_one_letter_code
_entity_poly.pdbx_strand_id
1 'polypeptide(L)'
;AVAHVLYGYNTLLAHEVGAGKSFEMAASAMELKRLGLCQKSLFVVPNHLTEQWASEFLRLYPHAKLLVTSKKDFEPGNRKKFCARIATGDYDAVIIGHSQFEKIPLSAERQERLIQEQMDEIEEAIEEAKAQVGEHFTVKQLEKLRKSLKQKLKKLQGADRKDDVVTFEQLGVDRLFVDESQNYKNLFLYTKMRNVAGLSTSEAQKSSDMFGKCRYLDEITGGRGVIFATGTPISNSMTEMYTLCLLYTSPSPRDVEE
;
A
#
# COMPACT_ATOMS: atom_id res chain seq x y z
N ALA A 1 -17.81 -1.49 12.03
CA ALA A 1 -16.62 -1.01 11.34
C ALA A 1 -15.69 -0.27 12.30
N VAL A 2 -16.06 0.90 12.88
CA VAL A 2 -15.16 1.74 13.69
C VAL A 2 -14.53 0.95 14.84
N ALA A 3 -15.30 0.25 15.67
CA ALA A 3 -14.76 -0.56 16.78
C ALA A 3 -13.75 -1.63 16.28
N HIS A 4 -13.99 -2.24 15.12
CA HIS A 4 -13.08 -3.21 14.54
C HIS A 4 -11.75 -2.57 14.13
N VAL A 5 -11.77 -1.37 13.56
CA VAL A 5 -10.55 -0.60 13.22
C VAL A 5 -9.77 -0.19 14.47
N LEU A 6 -10.48 0.17 15.55
CA LEU A 6 -9.84 0.62 16.80
C LEU A 6 -9.14 -0.51 17.57
N TYR A 7 -9.78 -1.67 17.65
CA TYR A 7 -9.32 -2.79 18.47
C TYR A 7 -8.67 -3.92 17.69
N GLY A 8 -8.89 -3.96 16.36
CA GLY A 8 -8.34 -4.97 15.48
C GLY A 8 -6.94 -4.65 14.96
N TYR A 9 -6.52 -5.50 14.05
CA TYR A 9 -5.34 -5.28 13.20
C TYR A 9 -5.72 -4.55 11.91
N ASN A 10 -4.84 -4.59 10.90
CA ASN A 10 -5.15 -4.09 9.57
C ASN A 10 -6.51 -4.62 9.11
N THR A 11 -7.30 -3.76 8.49
CA THR A 11 -8.73 -4.03 8.29
C THR A 11 -9.13 -3.82 6.83
N LEU A 12 -9.94 -4.72 6.30
CA LEU A 12 -10.65 -4.54 5.03
C LEU A 12 -12.14 -4.27 5.28
N LEU A 13 -12.60 -3.11 4.88
CA LEU A 13 -14.03 -2.73 4.86
C LEU A 13 -14.65 -3.13 3.51
N ALA A 14 -15.06 -4.39 3.39
CA ALA A 14 -15.68 -4.95 2.20
C ALA A 14 -17.22 -4.77 2.23
N HIS A 15 -17.67 -3.53 2.35
CA HIS A 15 -19.09 -3.18 2.41
C HIS A 15 -19.61 -2.79 1.03
N GLU A 16 -20.90 -3.03 0.77
CA GLU A 16 -21.57 -2.64 -0.47
C GLU A 16 -21.41 -1.16 -0.78
N VAL A 17 -21.58 -0.82 -2.06
CA VAL A 17 -21.60 0.58 -2.49
C VAL A 17 -22.79 1.28 -1.82
N GLY A 18 -22.55 2.47 -1.25
CA GLY A 18 -23.58 3.21 -0.51
C GLY A 18 -23.73 2.86 0.97
N ALA A 19 -23.00 1.86 1.50
CA ALA A 19 -23.06 1.49 2.91
C ALA A 19 -22.41 2.51 3.88
N GLY A 20 -21.83 3.59 3.35
CA GLY A 20 -21.24 4.65 4.18
C GLY A 20 -19.77 4.45 4.53
N LYS A 21 -18.99 3.68 3.72
CA LYS A 21 -17.58 3.42 3.95
C LYS A 21 -16.76 4.68 4.19
N SER A 22 -17.00 5.77 3.45
CA SER A 22 -16.30 7.04 3.64
C SER A 22 -16.49 7.59 5.05
N PHE A 23 -17.71 7.50 5.59
CA PHE A 23 -18.03 7.93 6.96
C PHE A 23 -17.42 7.00 8.01
N GLU A 24 -17.41 5.71 7.76
CA GLU A 24 -16.74 4.73 8.65
C GLU A 24 -15.24 4.99 8.75
N MET A 25 -14.58 5.24 7.62
CA MET A 25 -13.16 5.58 7.58
C MET A 25 -12.87 6.91 8.27
N ALA A 26 -13.65 7.96 8.00
CA ALA A 26 -13.50 9.26 8.64
C ALA A 26 -13.71 9.17 10.16
N ALA A 27 -14.76 8.49 10.61
CA ALA A 27 -15.02 8.27 12.03
C ALA A 27 -13.91 7.47 12.71
N SER A 28 -13.40 6.42 12.04
CA SER A 28 -12.29 5.62 12.57
C SER A 28 -11.02 6.45 12.75
N ALA A 29 -10.67 7.29 11.78
CA ALA A 29 -9.49 8.15 11.85
C ALA A 29 -9.59 9.16 13.00
N MET A 30 -10.74 9.80 13.16
CA MET A 30 -10.96 10.78 14.22
C MET A 30 -10.97 10.13 15.60
N GLU A 31 -11.56 8.94 15.76
CA GLU A 31 -11.53 8.20 17.02
C GLU A 31 -10.13 7.69 17.34
N LEU A 32 -9.37 7.18 16.37
CA LEU A 32 -7.96 6.82 16.57
C LEU A 32 -7.14 8.02 17.05
N LYS A 33 -7.35 9.20 16.44
CA LYS A 33 -6.67 10.42 16.88
C LYS A 33 -7.11 10.86 18.28
N ARG A 34 -8.42 10.84 18.56
CA ARG A 34 -8.98 11.19 19.88
C ARG A 34 -8.42 10.32 21.01
N LEU A 35 -8.20 9.04 20.72
CA LEU A 35 -7.64 8.08 21.69
C LEU A 35 -6.11 8.11 21.76
N GLY A 36 -5.44 8.93 20.94
CA GLY A 36 -3.98 8.98 20.87
C GLY A 36 -3.33 7.76 20.21
N LEU A 37 -4.11 6.96 19.48
CA LEU A 37 -3.65 5.76 18.75
C LEU A 37 -3.15 6.08 17.34
N CYS A 38 -3.35 7.30 16.87
CA CYS A 38 -2.91 7.79 15.57
C CYS A 38 -2.47 9.24 15.70
N GLN A 39 -1.34 9.57 15.09
CA GLN A 39 -0.86 10.94 15.00
C GLN A 39 -1.22 11.58 13.65
N LYS A 40 -1.10 10.82 12.56
CA LYS A 40 -1.33 11.35 11.22
C LYS A 40 -1.97 10.32 10.30
N SER A 41 -3.24 10.57 9.97
CA SER A 41 -4.01 9.76 9.03
C SER A 41 -3.83 10.25 7.59
N LEU A 42 -3.54 9.32 6.65
CA LEU A 42 -3.48 9.57 5.21
C LEU A 42 -4.60 8.80 4.51
N PHE A 43 -5.42 9.51 3.75
CA PHE A 43 -6.49 8.95 2.94
C PHE A 43 -6.08 8.95 1.47
N VAL A 44 -6.03 7.77 0.87
CA VAL A 44 -5.76 7.56 -0.55
C VAL A 44 -7.08 7.23 -1.24
N VAL A 45 -7.53 8.11 -2.11
CA VAL A 45 -8.87 8.07 -2.70
C VAL A 45 -8.80 8.22 -4.22
N PRO A 46 -9.85 7.87 -4.98
CA PRO A 46 -9.89 8.15 -6.41
C PRO A 46 -9.63 9.64 -6.71
N ASN A 47 -8.79 9.92 -7.72
CA ASN A 47 -8.31 11.28 -8.00
C ASN A 47 -9.41 12.32 -8.20
N HIS A 48 -10.56 11.91 -8.72
CA HIS A 48 -11.71 12.79 -8.99
C HIS A 48 -12.61 13.00 -7.78
N LEU A 49 -12.39 12.25 -6.70
CA LEU A 49 -13.22 12.30 -5.48
C LEU A 49 -12.53 13.02 -4.31
N THR A 50 -11.32 13.55 -4.46
CA THR A 50 -10.58 14.18 -3.36
C THR A 50 -11.35 15.33 -2.69
N GLU A 51 -11.99 16.19 -3.47
CA GLU A 51 -12.79 17.31 -2.95
C GLU A 51 -14.11 16.83 -2.31
N GLN A 52 -14.76 15.83 -2.93
CA GLN A 52 -15.96 15.21 -2.36
C GLN A 52 -15.64 14.57 -1.02
N TRP A 53 -14.55 13.80 -0.93
CA TRP A 53 -14.10 13.20 0.32
C TRP A 53 -13.88 14.22 1.43
N ALA A 54 -13.23 15.36 1.10
CA ALA A 54 -13.06 16.44 2.04
C ALA A 54 -14.39 17.03 2.52
N SER A 55 -15.33 17.22 1.60
CA SER A 55 -16.67 17.72 1.92
C SER A 55 -17.44 16.74 2.82
N GLU A 56 -17.41 15.44 2.53
CA GLU A 56 -18.04 14.41 3.36
C GLU A 56 -17.40 14.32 4.75
N PHE A 57 -16.07 14.41 4.82
CA PHE A 57 -15.35 14.44 6.09
C PHE A 57 -15.79 15.63 6.96
N LEU A 58 -15.86 16.82 6.37
CA LEU A 58 -16.27 18.05 7.07
C LEU A 58 -17.77 18.06 7.46
N ARG A 59 -18.60 17.28 6.78
CA ARG A 59 -20.01 17.10 7.22
C ARG A 59 -20.10 16.37 8.57
N LEU A 60 -19.20 15.40 8.83
CA LEU A 60 -19.12 14.71 10.12
C LEU A 60 -18.35 15.52 11.16
N TYR A 61 -17.26 16.13 10.74
CA TYR A 61 -16.30 16.83 11.62
C TYR A 61 -16.03 18.24 11.09
N PRO A 62 -16.94 19.20 11.29
CA PRO A 62 -16.84 20.56 10.71
C PRO A 62 -15.57 21.34 11.10
N HIS A 63 -14.97 21.00 12.22
CA HIS A 63 -13.76 21.65 12.74
C HIS A 63 -12.45 20.90 12.39
N ALA A 64 -12.52 19.80 11.62
CA ALA A 64 -11.35 19.03 11.27
C ALA A 64 -10.39 19.83 10.37
N LYS A 65 -9.11 19.75 10.69
CA LYS A 65 -8.04 20.36 9.90
C LYS A 65 -7.61 19.39 8.81
N LEU A 66 -8.09 19.60 7.61
CA LEU A 66 -7.78 18.75 6.46
C LEU A 66 -6.70 19.35 5.56
N LEU A 67 -5.80 18.53 5.07
CA LEU A 67 -4.93 18.85 3.94
C LEU A 67 -5.37 18.04 2.74
N VAL A 68 -5.89 18.71 1.72
CA VAL A 68 -6.40 18.07 0.49
C VAL A 68 -5.48 18.37 -0.67
N THR A 69 -5.10 17.33 -1.43
CA THR A 69 -4.26 17.52 -2.61
C THR A 69 -5.04 18.10 -3.78
N SER A 70 -4.41 19.03 -4.48
CA SER A 70 -4.81 19.48 -5.80
C SER A 70 -3.86 18.92 -6.88
N LYS A 71 -4.26 19.02 -8.15
CA LYS A 71 -3.39 18.62 -9.27
C LYS A 71 -2.07 19.40 -9.28
N LYS A 72 -2.10 20.68 -8.89
CA LYS A 72 -0.95 21.60 -8.87
C LYS A 72 0.10 21.20 -7.82
N ASP A 73 -0.30 20.56 -6.73
CA ASP A 73 0.61 20.17 -5.64
C ASP A 73 1.62 19.10 -6.08
N PHE A 74 1.29 18.32 -7.12
CA PHE A 74 2.15 17.25 -7.65
C PHE A 74 2.81 17.59 -8.99
N GLU A 75 2.77 18.85 -9.42
CA GLU A 75 3.61 19.36 -10.51
C GLU A 75 5.10 19.37 -10.10
N PRO A 76 6.01 19.27 -11.08
CA PRO A 76 7.44 19.38 -10.82
C PRO A 76 7.76 20.68 -10.03
N GLY A 77 8.43 20.54 -8.88
CA GLY A 77 8.78 21.66 -7.99
C GLY A 77 7.77 21.91 -6.84
N ASN A 78 6.51 21.54 -6.96
CA ASN A 78 5.52 21.73 -5.88
C ASN A 78 5.42 20.51 -4.97
N ARG A 79 5.66 19.29 -5.50
CA ARG A 79 5.56 18.04 -4.76
C ARG A 79 6.37 18.05 -3.46
N LYS A 80 7.62 18.53 -3.51
CA LYS A 80 8.47 18.64 -2.31
C LYS A 80 7.83 19.50 -1.23
N LYS A 81 7.29 20.67 -1.63
CA LYS A 81 6.61 21.58 -0.70
C LYS A 81 5.37 20.96 -0.09
N PHE A 82 4.59 20.22 -0.89
CA PHE A 82 3.40 19.53 -0.41
C PHE A 82 3.77 18.41 0.56
N CYS A 83 4.74 17.57 0.23
CA CYS A 83 5.23 16.50 1.14
C CYS A 83 5.81 17.10 2.44
N ALA A 84 6.54 18.21 2.36
CA ALA A 84 7.01 18.93 3.54
C ALA A 84 5.85 19.44 4.42
N ARG A 85 4.76 19.95 3.82
CA ARG A 85 3.54 20.33 4.56
C ARG A 85 2.91 19.14 5.28
N ILE A 86 2.86 17.96 4.62
CA ILE A 86 2.39 16.74 5.29
C ILE A 86 3.28 16.42 6.48
N ALA A 87 4.61 16.41 6.28
CA ALA A 87 5.57 16.02 7.30
C ALA A 87 5.51 16.93 8.55
N THR A 88 5.42 18.26 8.35
CA THR A 88 5.53 19.24 9.43
C THR A 88 4.20 19.76 9.97
N GLY A 89 3.10 19.57 9.22
CA GLY A 89 1.79 20.09 9.61
C GLY A 89 1.05 19.20 10.59
N ASP A 90 0.26 19.84 11.45
CA ASP A 90 -0.70 19.17 12.32
C ASP A 90 -2.08 19.15 11.67
N TYR A 91 -2.38 18.06 10.99
CA TYR A 91 -3.66 17.83 10.32
C TYR A 91 -4.39 16.65 10.98
N ASP A 92 -5.72 16.71 10.98
CA ASP A 92 -6.55 15.58 11.42
C ASP A 92 -6.59 14.48 10.35
N ALA A 93 -6.57 14.90 9.08
CA ALA A 93 -6.41 13.98 7.95
C ALA A 93 -5.75 14.67 6.76
N VAL A 94 -5.00 13.87 6.00
CA VAL A 94 -4.46 14.26 4.69
C VAL A 94 -5.18 13.44 3.63
N ILE A 95 -5.76 14.09 2.61
CA ILE A 95 -6.49 13.43 1.52
C ILE A 95 -5.70 13.59 0.23
N ILE A 96 -5.34 12.46 -0.39
CA ILE A 96 -4.50 12.40 -1.59
C ILE A 96 -5.12 11.46 -2.63
N GLY A 97 -4.99 11.80 -3.90
CA GLY A 97 -5.43 10.91 -4.97
C GLY A 97 -4.46 9.76 -5.23
N HIS A 98 -4.97 8.61 -5.73
CA HIS A 98 -4.15 7.43 -6.02
C HIS A 98 -2.90 7.75 -6.84
N SER A 99 -3.04 8.49 -7.95
CA SER A 99 -1.92 8.83 -8.82
C SER A 99 -0.89 9.77 -8.21
N GLN A 100 -1.29 10.56 -7.21
CA GLN A 100 -0.37 11.41 -6.45
C GLN A 100 0.36 10.60 -5.39
N PHE A 101 -0.34 9.68 -4.72
CA PHE A 101 0.24 8.78 -3.73
C PHE A 101 1.35 7.89 -4.32
N GLU A 102 1.15 7.38 -5.55
CA GLU A 102 2.15 6.61 -6.30
C GLU A 102 3.45 7.40 -6.58
N LYS A 103 3.39 8.73 -6.58
CA LYS A 103 4.55 9.61 -6.81
C LYS A 103 5.39 9.87 -5.55
N ILE A 104 4.94 9.46 -4.39
CA ILE A 104 5.69 9.57 -3.12
C ILE A 104 6.51 8.27 -2.97
N PRO A 105 7.82 8.30 -3.13
CA PRO A 105 8.62 7.09 -3.09
C PRO A 105 8.86 6.60 -1.66
N LEU A 106 9.16 5.32 -1.51
CA LEU A 106 9.85 4.79 -0.35
C LEU A 106 11.35 5.17 -0.39
N SER A 107 12.02 5.13 0.75
CA SER A 107 13.47 5.29 0.82
C SER A 107 14.19 4.27 -0.07
N ALA A 108 15.36 4.63 -0.59
CA ALA A 108 16.15 3.75 -1.45
C ALA A 108 16.54 2.47 -0.73
N GLU A 109 16.93 2.59 0.54
CA GLU A 109 17.31 1.46 1.40
C GLU A 109 16.15 0.47 1.56
N ARG A 110 14.93 0.96 1.75
CA ARG A 110 13.73 0.11 1.86
C ARG A 110 13.38 -0.56 0.53
N GLN A 111 13.48 0.19 -0.57
CA GLN A 111 13.25 -0.39 -1.89
C GLN A 111 14.27 -1.48 -2.23
N GLU A 112 15.55 -1.27 -1.90
CA GLU A 112 16.60 -2.27 -2.08
C GLU A 112 16.32 -3.53 -1.26
N ARG A 113 15.96 -3.38 0.02
CA ARG A 113 15.62 -4.50 0.91
C ARG A 113 14.45 -5.32 0.37
N LEU A 114 13.36 -4.67 -0.03
CA LEU A 114 12.18 -5.34 -0.60
C LEU A 114 12.51 -6.11 -1.89
N ILE A 115 13.35 -5.54 -2.77
CA ILE A 115 13.78 -6.21 -3.99
C ILE A 115 14.67 -7.42 -3.64
N GLN A 116 15.54 -7.29 -2.65
CA GLN A 116 16.39 -8.39 -2.21
C GLN A 116 15.57 -9.53 -1.61
N GLU A 117 14.62 -9.25 -0.72
CA GLU A 117 13.72 -10.24 -0.14
C GLU A 117 12.96 -11.01 -1.25
N GLN A 118 12.43 -10.30 -2.26
CA GLN A 118 11.78 -10.93 -3.41
C GLN A 118 12.74 -11.80 -4.24
N MET A 119 14.00 -11.39 -4.38
CA MET A 119 14.99 -12.18 -5.09
C MET A 119 15.33 -13.47 -4.35
N ASP A 120 15.46 -13.41 -3.03
CA ASP A 120 15.78 -14.57 -2.19
C ASP A 120 14.62 -15.59 -2.24
N GLU A 121 13.37 -15.14 -2.13
CA GLU A 121 12.16 -15.98 -2.31
C GLU A 121 12.12 -16.68 -3.69
N ILE A 122 12.51 -15.95 -4.75
CA ILE A 122 12.55 -16.51 -6.11
C ILE A 122 13.69 -17.51 -6.26
N GLU A 123 14.84 -17.28 -5.62
CA GLU A 123 15.96 -18.22 -5.65
C GLU A 123 15.60 -19.54 -4.96
N GLU A 124 14.97 -19.50 -3.80
CA GLU A 124 14.43 -20.69 -3.12
C GLU A 124 13.43 -21.44 -4.01
N ALA A 125 12.55 -20.69 -4.65
CA ALA A 125 11.56 -21.25 -5.56
C ALA A 125 12.18 -21.92 -6.79
N ILE A 126 13.25 -21.38 -7.33
CA ILE A 126 13.99 -21.99 -8.45
C ILE A 126 14.63 -23.30 -8.01
N GLU A 127 15.20 -23.35 -6.82
CA GLU A 127 15.80 -24.58 -6.27
C GLU A 127 14.76 -25.67 -6.05
N GLU A 128 13.62 -25.32 -5.45
CA GLU A 128 12.49 -26.25 -5.28
C GLU A 128 11.96 -26.78 -6.62
N ALA A 129 11.79 -25.90 -7.61
CA ALA A 129 11.29 -26.28 -8.92
C ALA A 129 12.28 -27.16 -9.72
N LYS A 130 13.59 -26.95 -9.54
CA LYS A 130 14.62 -27.82 -10.15
C LYS A 130 14.67 -29.21 -9.55
N ALA A 131 14.32 -29.36 -8.28
CA ALA A 131 14.26 -30.65 -7.59
C ALA A 131 13.07 -31.51 -8.06
N GLN A 132 12.08 -30.93 -8.74
CA GLN A 132 10.90 -31.64 -9.24
C GLN A 132 11.01 -31.91 -10.74
N VAL A 133 10.81 -33.18 -11.12
CA VAL A 133 10.90 -33.62 -12.52
C VAL A 133 9.75 -33.04 -13.35
N GLY A 134 10.06 -32.30 -14.40
CA GLY A 134 9.08 -31.80 -15.38
C GLY A 134 8.78 -30.30 -15.37
N GLU A 135 9.45 -29.48 -14.57
CA GLU A 135 9.11 -28.05 -14.38
C GLU A 135 9.99 -27.02 -15.11
N HIS A 136 10.55 -27.39 -16.22
CA HIS A 136 11.43 -26.50 -17.01
C HIS A 136 10.78 -25.17 -17.42
N PHE A 137 9.47 -25.12 -17.60
CA PHE A 137 8.76 -23.89 -17.98
C PHE A 137 8.68 -22.91 -16.80
N THR A 138 8.36 -23.40 -15.62
CA THR A 138 8.28 -22.61 -14.39
C THR A 138 9.65 -22.02 -14.02
N VAL A 139 10.71 -22.83 -14.11
CA VAL A 139 12.08 -22.38 -13.85
C VAL A 139 12.48 -21.22 -14.77
N LYS A 140 12.22 -21.33 -16.08
CA LYS A 140 12.50 -20.24 -17.03
C LYS A 140 11.77 -18.93 -16.72
N GLN A 141 10.53 -19.02 -16.26
CA GLN A 141 9.76 -17.82 -15.86
C GLN A 141 10.37 -17.16 -14.61
N LEU A 142 10.71 -17.95 -13.60
CA LEU A 142 11.34 -17.46 -12.37
C LEU A 142 12.72 -16.84 -12.64
N GLU A 143 13.55 -17.46 -13.49
CA GLU A 143 14.83 -16.90 -13.91
C GLU A 143 14.68 -15.55 -14.64
N LYS A 144 13.67 -15.43 -15.50
CA LYS A 144 13.34 -14.15 -16.18
C LYS A 144 12.95 -13.08 -15.16
N LEU A 145 12.14 -13.43 -14.17
CA LEU A 145 11.72 -12.51 -13.12
C LEU A 145 12.92 -12.08 -12.26
N ARG A 146 13.75 -13.03 -11.81
CA ARG A 146 14.99 -12.73 -11.08
C ARG A 146 15.89 -11.76 -11.85
N LYS A 147 16.05 -11.97 -13.16
CA LYS A 147 16.83 -11.08 -14.01
C LYS A 147 16.25 -9.67 -14.08
N SER A 148 14.92 -9.54 -14.11
CA SER A 148 14.21 -8.25 -14.08
C SER A 148 14.45 -7.52 -12.75
N LEU A 149 14.31 -8.20 -11.62
CA LEU A 149 14.55 -7.63 -10.29
C LEU A 149 16.01 -7.19 -10.12
N LYS A 150 16.97 -8.00 -10.58
CA LYS A 150 18.38 -7.64 -10.58
C LYS A 150 18.69 -6.38 -11.40
N GLN A 151 18.01 -6.20 -12.53
CA GLN A 151 18.12 -4.96 -13.32
C GLN A 151 17.51 -3.77 -12.59
N LYS A 152 16.36 -3.96 -11.91
CA LYS A 152 15.70 -2.93 -11.11
C LYS A 152 16.60 -2.49 -9.94
N LEU A 153 17.20 -3.44 -9.24
CA LEU A 153 18.17 -3.20 -8.17
C LEU A 153 19.38 -2.38 -8.66
N LYS A 154 19.99 -2.79 -9.79
CA LYS A 154 21.12 -2.05 -10.38
C LYS A 154 20.74 -0.61 -10.77
N LYS A 155 19.56 -0.39 -11.31
CA LYS A 155 19.07 0.96 -11.63
C LYS A 155 18.89 1.81 -10.39
N LEU A 156 18.38 1.22 -9.30
CA LEU A 156 18.19 1.91 -8.02
C LEU A 156 19.54 2.31 -7.41
N GLN A 157 20.51 1.41 -7.43
CA GLN A 157 21.88 1.65 -6.93
C GLN A 157 22.69 2.61 -7.79
N GLY A 158 22.45 2.63 -9.11
CA GLY A 158 23.12 3.52 -10.06
C GLY A 158 22.44 4.90 -10.22
N ALA A 159 21.25 5.09 -9.67
CA ALA A 159 20.62 6.39 -9.65
C ALA A 159 21.36 7.26 -8.62
N ASP A 160 21.93 8.40 -9.09
CA ASP A 160 22.43 9.40 -8.16
C ASP A 160 21.36 9.65 -7.10
N ARG A 161 21.70 9.40 -5.84
CA ARG A 161 20.83 9.65 -4.69
C ARG A 161 20.50 11.13 -4.72
N LYS A 162 19.40 11.51 -5.37
CA LYS A 162 18.85 12.84 -5.27
C LYS A 162 18.29 12.97 -3.86
N ASP A 163 19.11 13.45 -2.93
CA ASP A 163 18.76 13.70 -1.51
C ASP A 163 17.57 14.66 -1.31
N ASP A 164 16.94 15.05 -2.40
CA ASP A 164 15.98 16.14 -2.46
C ASP A 164 14.51 15.66 -2.55
N VAL A 165 14.24 14.36 -2.42
CA VAL A 165 12.89 13.80 -2.49
C VAL A 165 12.44 13.35 -1.10
N VAL A 166 11.36 13.96 -0.59
CA VAL A 166 10.72 13.52 0.66
C VAL A 166 10.11 12.13 0.44
N THR A 167 10.54 11.16 1.23
CA THR A 167 10.06 9.78 1.16
C THR A 167 8.80 9.57 2.00
N PHE A 168 8.10 8.45 1.78
CA PHE A 168 6.88 8.13 2.51
C PHE A 168 7.13 8.05 4.03
N GLU A 169 8.25 7.47 4.43
CA GLU A 169 8.66 7.34 5.83
C GLU A 169 8.80 8.71 6.52
N GLN A 170 9.30 9.70 5.77
CA GLN A 170 9.50 11.06 6.28
C GLN A 170 8.21 11.85 6.45
N LEU A 171 7.09 11.38 5.88
CA LEU A 171 5.79 12.04 6.07
C LEU A 171 5.26 11.92 7.50
N GLY A 172 5.72 10.92 8.25
CA GLY A 172 5.26 10.65 9.62
C GLY A 172 3.82 10.14 9.67
N VAL A 173 3.35 9.51 8.59
CA VAL A 173 2.03 8.85 8.53
C VAL A 173 2.10 7.56 9.31
N ASP A 174 1.13 7.32 10.19
CA ASP A 174 1.00 6.09 10.98
C ASP A 174 -0.34 5.36 10.76
N ARG A 175 -1.25 5.95 9.99
CA ARG A 175 -2.50 5.29 9.55
C ARG A 175 -2.78 5.61 8.08
N LEU A 176 -2.98 4.56 7.31
CA LEU A 176 -3.28 4.62 5.87
C LEU A 176 -4.68 4.09 5.60
N PHE A 177 -5.54 4.95 5.12
CA PHE A 177 -6.89 4.62 4.67
C PHE A 177 -6.92 4.63 3.14
N VAL A 178 -7.30 3.52 2.51
CA VAL A 178 -7.32 3.41 1.04
C VAL A 178 -8.73 3.08 0.58
N ASP A 179 -9.34 4.02 -0.10
CA ASP A 179 -10.63 3.80 -0.76
C ASP A 179 -10.44 3.21 -2.15
N GLU A 180 -11.38 2.38 -2.61
CA GLU A 180 -11.30 1.62 -3.87
C GLU A 180 -10.00 0.80 -3.97
N SER A 181 -9.68 0.08 -2.89
CA SER A 181 -8.41 -0.69 -2.73
C SER A 181 -8.22 -1.79 -3.78
N GLN A 182 -9.28 -2.25 -4.47
CA GLN A 182 -9.18 -3.19 -5.59
C GLN A 182 -8.32 -2.65 -6.77
N ASN A 183 -8.02 -1.36 -6.80
CA ASN A 183 -7.07 -0.79 -7.75
C ASN A 183 -5.65 -1.36 -7.61
N TYR A 184 -5.31 -1.96 -6.49
CA TYR A 184 -4.00 -2.52 -6.15
C TYR A 184 -3.96 -4.06 -6.19
N LYS A 185 -5.01 -4.72 -6.66
CA LYS A 185 -5.15 -6.19 -6.70
C LYS A 185 -4.11 -6.94 -7.55
N ASN A 186 -3.38 -6.25 -8.45
CA ASN A 186 -2.38 -6.85 -9.33
C ASN A 186 -0.98 -6.87 -8.68
N LEU A 187 -0.89 -7.35 -7.45
CA LEU A 187 0.37 -7.60 -6.80
C LEU A 187 0.94 -8.92 -7.33
N PHE A 188 2.18 -8.88 -7.84
CA PHE A 188 2.89 -10.11 -8.13
C PHE A 188 3.50 -10.61 -6.82
N LEU A 189 3.08 -11.81 -6.43
CA LEU A 189 3.65 -12.55 -5.32
C LEU A 189 4.00 -13.94 -5.83
N TYR A 190 5.21 -14.38 -5.53
CA TYR A 190 5.52 -15.78 -5.73
C TYR A 190 4.66 -16.59 -4.75
N THR A 191 3.88 -17.51 -5.27
CA THR A 191 3.14 -18.45 -4.43
C THR A 191 3.51 -19.88 -4.86
N LYS A 192 3.61 -20.79 -3.90
CA LYS A 192 3.77 -22.22 -4.18
C LYS A 192 2.52 -22.83 -4.87
N MET A 193 1.44 -22.07 -4.95
CA MET A 193 0.23 -22.44 -5.67
C MET A 193 0.44 -22.30 -7.17
N ARG A 194 0.44 -23.42 -7.87
CA ARG A 194 0.67 -23.50 -9.32
C ARG A 194 -0.64 -23.30 -10.07
N ASN A 195 -0.54 -22.63 -11.24
CA ASN A 195 -1.63 -22.48 -12.21
C ASN A 195 -2.94 -21.95 -11.61
N VAL A 196 -2.86 -21.02 -10.67
CA VAL A 196 -4.05 -20.35 -10.16
C VAL A 196 -4.47 -19.30 -11.20
N ALA A 197 -5.62 -19.54 -11.83
CA ALA A 197 -6.19 -18.58 -12.77
C ALA A 197 -6.39 -17.21 -12.09
N GLY A 198 -5.88 -16.14 -12.71
CA GLY A 198 -6.04 -14.77 -12.22
C GLY A 198 -4.87 -14.23 -11.39
N LEU A 199 -3.82 -15.01 -11.11
CA LEU A 199 -2.56 -14.44 -10.60
C LEU A 199 -1.86 -13.69 -11.74
N SER A 200 -1.54 -12.41 -11.50
CA SER A 200 -0.83 -11.61 -12.48
C SER A 200 0.60 -12.13 -12.64
N THR A 201 0.97 -12.44 -13.89
CA THR A 201 2.36 -12.78 -14.25
C THR A 201 3.23 -11.53 -14.44
N SER A 202 2.65 -10.34 -14.38
CA SER A 202 3.33 -9.05 -14.48
C SER A 202 3.10 -8.23 -13.22
N GLU A 203 4.20 -7.75 -12.65
CA GLU A 203 4.17 -6.85 -11.51
C GLU A 203 3.59 -5.49 -11.93
N ALA A 204 2.48 -5.08 -11.31
CA ALA A 204 2.02 -3.71 -11.42
C ALA A 204 2.82 -2.85 -10.43
N GLN A 205 3.63 -1.93 -10.94
CA GLN A 205 4.49 -1.07 -10.13
C GLN A 205 3.74 -0.39 -8.97
N LYS A 206 2.50 0.02 -9.19
CA LYS A 206 1.65 0.65 -8.15
C LYS A 206 1.30 -0.30 -7.00
N SER A 207 1.09 -1.60 -7.30
CA SER A 207 0.75 -2.59 -6.27
C SER A 207 1.97 -2.95 -5.43
N SER A 208 3.15 -3.07 -6.03
CA SER A 208 4.42 -3.26 -5.31
C SER A 208 4.79 -2.06 -4.46
N ASP A 209 4.55 -0.83 -4.94
CA ASP A 209 4.75 0.39 -4.18
C ASP A 209 3.81 0.44 -2.97
N MET A 210 2.53 0.13 -3.16
CA MET A 210 1.55 0.03 -2.08
C MET A 210 1.98 -1.02 -1.05
N PHE A 211 2.38 -2.21 -1.50
CA PHE A 211 2.85 -3.29 -0.63
C PHE A 211 4.02 -2.85 0.25
N GLY A 212 5.03 -2.20 -0.33
CA GLY A 212 6.17 -1.69 0.43
C GLY A 212 5.78 -0.66 1.49
N LYS A 213 4.80 0.21 1.18
CA LYS A 213 4.26 1.19 2.14
C LYS A 213 3.45 0.54 3.25
N CYS A 214 2.65 -0.48 2.93
CA CYS A 214 1.94 -1.27 3.93
C CYS A 214 2.92 -1.99 4.87
N ARG A 215 3.96 -2.63 4.34
CA ARG A 215 5.02 -3.26 5.14
C ARG A 215 5.70 -2.28 6.09
N TYR A 216 5.98 -1.07 5.63
CA TYR A 216 6.53 -0.03 6.50
C TYR A 216 5.56 0.31 7.64
N LEU A 217 4.28 0.48 7.34
CA LEU A 217 3.28 0.78 8.35
C LEU A 217 3.12 -0.36 9.36
N ASP A 218 3.18 -1.60 8.91
CA ASP A 218 3.11 -2.78 9.78
C ASP A 218 4.28 -2.80 10.76
N GLU A 219 5.49 -2.48 10.31
CA GLU A 219 6.67 -2.39 11.16
C GLU A 219 6.50 -1.36 12.28
N ILE A 220 5.99 -0.16 11.96
CA ILE A 220 5.88 0.93 12.94
C ILE A 220 4.61 0.87 13.82
N THR A 221 3.57 0.14 13.38
CA THR A 221 2.28 0.09 14.07
C THR A 221 1.94 -1.28 14.65
N GLY A 222 2.76 -2.30 14.42
CA GLY A 222 2.47 -3.67 14.83
C GLY A 222 1.26 -4.26 14.10
N GLY A 223 1.14 -4.01 12.79
CA GLY A 223 0.07 -4.53 11.94
C GLY A 223 -1.29 -3.85 12.13
N ARG A 224 -1.30 -2.58 12.53
CA ARG A 224 -2.53 -1.80 12.77
C ARG A 224 -2.61 -0.52 11.95
N GLY A 225 -1.70 -0.37 10.97
CA GLY A 225 -1.50 0.85 10.20
C GLY A 225 -2.38 0.98 8.96
N VAL A 226 -3.03 -0.09 8.49
CA VAL A 226 -3.64 -0.13 7.16
C VAL A 226 -5.14 -0.44 7.22
N ILE A 227 -5.93 0.41 6.62
CA ILE A 227 -7.38 0.25 6.51
C ILE A 227 -7.76 0.38 5.03
N PHE A 228 -8.19 -0.72 4.43
CA PHE A 228 -8.66 -0.78 3.05
C PHE A 228 -10.17 -0.75 2.99
N ALA A 229 -10.72 -0.11 1.97
CA ALA A 229 -12.14 -0.10 1.69
C ALA A 229 -12.41 -0.41 0.22
N THR A 230 -13.41 -1.24 -0.05
CA THR A 230 -13.84 -1.58 -1.40
C THR A 230 -15.31 -2.00 -1.41
N GLY A 231 -16.03 -1.62 -2.46
CA GLY A 231 -17.37 -2.14 -2.74
C GLY A 231 -17.35 -3.42 -3.59
N THR A 232 -16.20 -3.75 -4.19
CA THR A 232 -16.04 -4.89 -5.11
C THR A 232 -14.74 -5.65 -4.78
N PRO A 233 -14.70 -6.39 -3.66
CA PRO A 233 -13.50 -7.09 -3.22
C PRO A 233 -13.08 -8.19 -4.22
N ILE A 234 -14.03 -8.72 -4.96
CA ILE A 234 -13.83 -9.73 -6.01
C ILE A 234 -14.54 -9.24 -7.28
N SER A 235 -13.78 -9.05 -8.37
CA SER A 235 -14.34 -8.65 -9.67
C SER A 235 -14.31 -9.79 -10.68
N ASN A 236 -13.18 -10.49 -10.81
CA ASN A 236 -12.96 -11.52 -11.82
C ASN A 236 -12.58 -12.88 -11.24
N SER A 237 -11.88 -12.92 -10.12
CA SER A 237 -11.32 -14.14 -9.56
C SER A 237 -11.14 -14.03 -8.04
N MET A 238 -11.26 -15.15 -7.34
CA MET A 238 -10.97 -15.26 -5.90
C MET A 238 -9.51 -14.90 -5.57
N THR A 239 -8.61 -15.01 -6.53
CA THR A 239 -7.21 -14.59 -6.38
C THR A 239 -7.04 -13.09 -6.17
N GLU A 240 -7.99 -12.28 -6.63
CA GLU A 240 -7.99 -10.84 -6.35
C GLU A 240 -8.16 -10.55 -4.86
N MET A 241 -9.04 -11.31 -4.21
CA MET A 241 -9.21 -11.22 -2.75
C MET A 241 -7.95 -11.66 -2.02
N TYR A 242 -7.34 -12.77 -2.46
CA TYR A 242 -6.09 -13.25 -1.89
C TYR A 242 -4.97 -12.21 -2.00
N THR A 243 -4.75 -11.63 -3.18
CA THR A 243 -3.73 -10.58 -3.36
C THR A 243 -4.05 -9.31 -2.57
N LEU A 244 -5.32 -8.95 -2.46
CA LEU A 244 -5.74 -7.82 -1.62
C LEU A 244 -5.49 -8.12 -0.13
N CYS A 245 -5.79 -9.33 0.34
CA CYS A 245 -5.47 -9.74 1.71
C CYS A 245 -3.97 -9.65 1.99
N LEU A 246 -3.11 -10.13 1.10
CA LEU A 246 -1.66 -10.06 1.24
C LEU A 246 -1.11 -8.64 1.30
N LEU A 247 -1.79 -7.67 0.69
CA LEU A 247 -1.39 -6.25 0.78
C LEU A 247 -1.51 -5.71 2.21
N TYR A 248 -2.53 -6.10 2.96
CA TYR A 248 -2.77 -5.57 4.28
C TYR A 248 -2.55 -6.57 5.43
N THR A 249 -2.44 -7.86 5.13
CA THR A 249 -2.02 -8.89 6.08
C THR A 249 -0.64 -9.39 5.65
N SER A 250 0.41 -8.68 5.98
CA SER A 250 1.74 -9.27 5.83
C SER A 250 1.82 -10.52 6.71
N PRO A 251 2.27 -11.67 6.17
CA PRO A 251 2.58 -12.79 7.03
C PRO A 251 3.60 -12.31 8.05
N SER A 252 3.21 -12.29 9.32
CA SER A 252 4.15 -12.05 10.39
C SER A 252 5.17 -13.19 10.36
N PRO A 253 6.45 -12.95 10.63
CA PRO A 253 7.42 -14.03 10.84
C PRO A 253 6.97 -15.06 11.89
N ARG A 254 5.98 -14.71 12.72
CA ARG A 254 5.37 -15.60 13.72
C ARG A 254 4.31 -16.55 13.13
N ASP A 255 3.77 -16.25 11.95
CA ASP A 255 2.76 -17.08 11.28
C ASP A 255 3.40 -18.22 10.45
N VAL A 256 4.73 -18.29 10.41
CA VAL A 256 5.51 -19.30 9.67
C VAL A 256 6.00 -20.43 10.59
N GLU A 257 5.80 -20.33 11.90
CA GLU A 257 6.29 -21.30 12.91
C GLU A 257 5.18 -22.19 13.49
N GLU A 258 3.97 -22.27 12.89
CA GLU A 258 2.94 -23.25 13.26
C GLU A 258 2.75 -24.32 12.19
#